data_72f6f81c422d077f2f12f6b0358b27fb
#
_entry.id   72f6f81c422d077f2f12f6b0358b27fb
#
_cell.length_a   1.000
_cell.length_b   1.000
_cell.length_c   1.000
_cell.angle_alpha   90.00
_cell.angle_beta   90.00
_cell.angle_gamma   90.00
#
_symmetry.space_group_name_H-M   'P 1'
#
loop_
_entity.id
_entity.type
_entity.pdbx_description
1 polymer ?
#
loop_
_entity_poly.entity_id
_entity_poly.type
_entity_poly.pdbx_seq_one_letter_code
_entity_poly.pdbx_strand_id
1 'polypeptide(L)'
;HDLTLRHLLTQTSGLEWYEWGSGYSNWTEFRSADNWVDYILSRALIHDPGTVFNYSTGNTHLLSAVLQSATGMTQEEYCRTRLFDPMGISEEAYWHTDPQGIADGGNGLVITSRDAARFGQLYLNGGTWNGQQLVPADWVEESTSRQNGGPGDATGAYGYQWWVRT
;
A
#
# COMPACT_ATOMS: atom_id res chain seq x y z
N HIS A 1 -12.71 -14.98 11.75
CA HIS A 1 -12.98 -14.10 10.60
C HIS A 1 -11.73 -14.09 9.71
N ASP A 2 -11.92 -14.26 8.39
CA ASP A 2 -10.79 -14.34 7.46
C ASP A 2 -10.28 -12.93 7.14
N LEU A 3 -8.97 -12.74 7.21
CA LEU A 3 -8.31 -11.54 6.73
C LEU A 3 -8.40 -11.49 5.19
N THR A 4 -8.82 -10.35 4.64
CA THR A 4 -8.98 -10.16 3.19
C THR A 4 -8.09 -9.02 2.67
N LEU A 5 -7.87 -8.98 1.34
CA LEU A 5 -7.17 -7.86 0.70
C LEU A 5 -7.85 -6.51 1.00
N ARG A 6 -9.19 -6.47 1.04
CA ARG A 6 -9.93 -5.27 1.39
C ARG A 6 -9.54 -4.75 2.77
N HIS A 7 -9.39 -5.62 3.75
CA HIS A 7 -8.99 -5.23 5.11
C HIS A 7 -7.57 -4.63 5.14
N LEU A 8 -6.64 -5.16 4.34
CA LEU A 8 -5.31 -4.58 4.19
C LEU A 8 -5.35 -3.22 3.48
N LEU A 9 -6.08 -3.13 2.36
CA LEU A 9 -6.24 -1.90 1.58
C LEU A 9 -6.87 -0.75 2.38
N THR A 10 -7.81 -1.07 3.28
CA THR A 10 -8.52 -0.09 4.11
C THR A 10 -7.90 0.14 5.47
N GLN A 11 -6.75 -0.47 5.77
CA GLN A 11 -6.08 -0.37 7.07
C GLN A 11 -6.96 -0.84 8.25
N THR A 12 -7.72 -1.92 8.02
CA THR A 12 -8.65 -2.51 9.01
C THR A 12 -8.37 -3.99 9.24
N SER A 13 -7.11 -4.42 9.20
CA SER A 13 -6.74 -5.83 9.39
C SER A 13 -7.12 -6.38 10.76
N GLY A 14 -7.17 -5.54 11.78
CA GLY A 14 -7.35 -5.94 13.17
C GLY A 14 -6.09 -6.47 13.85
N LEU A 15 -4.98 -6.59 13.13
CA LEU A 15 -3.70 -6.95 13.70
C LEU A 15 -3.18 -5.85 14.63
N GLU A 16 -2.59 -6.25 15.74
CA GLU A 16 -1.93 -5.34 16.67
C GLU A 16 -0.77 -4.62 15.96
N TRP A 17 -0.86 -3.28 15.88
CA TRP A 17 0.16 -2.49 15.24
C TRP A 17 0.25 -1.08 15.84
N TYR A 18 1.47 -0.66 16.15
CA TYR A 18 1.82 0.67 16.63
C TYR A 18 2.76 1.31 15.62
N GLU A 19 2.22 2.14 14.71
CA GLU A 19 3.03 2.80 13.68
C GLU A 19 3.92 3.89 14.30
N TRP A 20 3.32 4.72 15.15
CA TRP A 20 4.00 5.84 15.81
C TRP A 20 3.85 5.73 17.31
N GLY A 21 4.96 5.68 18.02
CA GLY A 21 4.95 5.66 19.48
C GLY A 21 6.23 6.26 20.06
N SER A 22 6.13 6.92 21.22
CA SER A 22 7.29 7.34 21.98
C SER A 22 7.93 6.12 22.66
N GLY A 23 8.94 5.55 22.04
CA GLY A 23 9.76 4.48 22.59
C GLY A 23 9.47 3.06 22.09
N TYR A 24 8.36 2.83 21.42
CA TYR A 24 8.04 1.54 20.77
C TYR A 24 7.28 1.75 19.47
N SER A 25 7.66 1.04 18.41
CA SER A 25 6.98 1.03 17.13
C SER A 25 7.22 -0.31 16.43
N ASN A 26 6.15 -0.95 16.01
CA ASN A 26 6.27 -2.15 15.18
C ASN A 26 7.03 -1.86 13.88
N TRP A 27 6.90 -0.63 13.35
CA TRP A 27 7.65 -0.20 12.17
C TRP A 27 9.17 -0.30 12.37
N THR A 28 9.69 0.01 13.56
CA THR A 28 11.12 -0.14 13.86
C THR A 28 11.52 -1.61 14.04
N GLU A 29 10.67 -2.40 14.71
CA GLU A 29 10.97 -3.80 14.99
C GLU A 29 10.94 -4.68 13.75
N PHE A 30 9.89 -4.58 12.90
CA PHE A 30 9.77 -5.48 11.75
C PHE A 30 10.90 -5.27 10.74
N ARG A 31 11.44 -4.06 10.62
CA ARG A 31 12.60 -3.77 9.77
C ARG A 31 13.89 -4.45 10.24
N SER A 32 13.95 -4.87 11.48
CA SER A 32 15.07 -5.64 12.04
C SER A 32 14.80 -7.14 12.07
N ALA A 33 13.61 -7.58 11.66
CA ALA A 33 13.24 -9.00 11.62
C ALA A 33 13.86 -9.69 10.39
N ASP A 34 14.21 -10.96 10.56
CA ASP A 34 14.74 -11.80 9.49
C ASP A 34 13.71 -12.07 8.38
N ASN A 35 12.41 -12.07 8.73
CA ASN A 35 11.29 -12.23 7.81
C ASN A 35 10.17 -11.25 8.19
N TRP A 36 9.93 -10.26 7.34
CA TRP A 36 8.96 -9.23 7.64
C TRP A 36 7.52 -9.72 7.57
N VAL A 37 7.20 -10.60 6.63
CA VAL A 37 5.87 -11.19 6.51
C VAL A 37 5.51 -12.02 7.73
N ASP A 38 6.43 -12.89 8.19
CA ASP A 38 6.22 -13.71 9.38
C ASP A 38 6.07 -12.85 10.64
N TYR A 39 6.88 -11.77 10.75
CA TYR A 39 6.75 -10.81 11.84
C TYR A 39 5.35 -10.20 11.89
N ILE A 40 4.84 -9.71 10.75
CA ILE A 40 3.53 -9.07 10.67
C ILE A 40 2.41 -10.05 10.99
N LEU A 41 2.47 -11.26 10.39
CA LEU A 41 1.45 -12.30 10.61
C LEU A 41 1.48 -12.91 12.01
N SER A 42 2.59 -12.77 12.74
CA SER A 42 2.69 -13.19 14.15
C SER A 42 2.03 -12.23 15.13
N ARG A 43 1.58 -11.05 14.67
CA ARG A 43 0.92 -10.07 15.55
C ARG A 43 -0.44 -10.60 16.02
N ALA A 44 -0.81 -10.24 17.24
CA ALA A 44 -2.10 -10.62 17.79
C ALA A 44 -3.24 -10.00 16.98
N LEU A 45 -4.31 -10.74 16.76
CA LEU A 45 -5.57 -10.19 16.25
C LEU A 45 -6.34 -9.59 17.43
N ILE A 46 -6.32 -8.26 17.55
CA ILE A 46 -6.92 -7.53 18.68
C ILE A 46 -8.29 -6.93 18.36
N HIS A 47 -8.66 -6.90 17.09
CA HIS A 47 -9.97 -6.48 16.61
C HIS A 47 -10.44 -7.41 15.49
N ASP A 48 -11.75 -7.55 15.32
CA ASP A 48 -12.30 -8.25 14.15
C ASP A 48 -11.90 -7.50 12.87
N PRO A 49 -11.37 -8.19 11.83
CA PRO A 49 -11.03 -7.57 10.56
C PRO A 49 -12.21 -6.78 9.96
N GLY A 50 -11.94 -5.59 9.48
CA GLY A 50 -12.92 -4.68 8.90
C GLY A 50 -13.61 -3.74 9.90
N THR A 51 -13.36 -3.84 11.22
CA THR A 51 -14.10 -3.08 12.22
C THR A 51 -13.41 -1.82 12.73
N VAL A 52 -12.06 -1.83 12.81
CA VAL A 52 -11.29 -0.73 13.39
C VAL A 52 -10.19 -0.30 12.41
N PHE A 53 -10.16 0.99 12.10
CA PHE A 53 -9.04 1.57 11.35
C PHE A 53 -7.80 1.65 12.26
N ASN A 54 -6.70 1.09 11.78
CA ASN A 54 -5.39 1.22 12.40
C ASN A 54 -4.31 1.31 11.31
N TYR A 55 -3.73 2.48 11.11
CA TYR A 55 -2.70 2.68 10.10
C TYR A 55 -1.50 1.77 10.36
N SER A 56 -1.12 0.99 9.38
CA SER A 56 -0.08 -0.03 9.51
C SER A 56 0.72 -0.17 8.22
N THR A 57 2.00 0.16 8.28
CA THR A 57 2.97 -0.16 7.23
C THR A 57 3.02 -1.67 6.97
N GLY A 58 2.81 -2.50 8.01
CA GLY A 58 2.72 -3.94 7.87
C GLY A 58 1.60 -4.40 6.93
N ASN A 59 0.42 -3.81 7.01
CA ASN A 59 -0.68 -4.11 6.07
C ASN A 59 -0.27 -3.86 4.62
N THR A 60 0.43 -2.76 4.37
CA THR A 60 0.86 -2.39 3.01
C THR A 60 2.00 -3.31 2.53
N HIS A 61 2.89 -3.74 3.41
CA HIS A 61 3.91 -4.74 3.06
C HIS A 61 3.29 -6.10 2.71
N LEU A 62 2.25 -6.54 3.43
CA LEU A 62 1.51 -7.76 3.08
C LEU A 62 0.87 -7.67 1.69
N LEU A 63 0.42 -6.49 1.24
CA LEU A 63 -0.08 -6.31 -0.14
C LEU A 63 1.00 -6.58 -1.18
N SER A 64 2.26 -6.15 -0.95
CA SER A 64 3.40 -6.48 -1.81
C SER A 64 3.67 -7.98 -1.86
N ALA A 65 3.66 -8.65 -0.70
CA ALA A 65 3.84 -10.09 -0.61
C ALA A 65 2.76 -10.86 -1.37
N VAL A 66 1.49 -10.46 -1.23
CA VAL A 66 0.37 -11.07 -1.95
C VAL A 66 0.49 -10.84 -3.45
N LEU A 67 0.84 -9.62 -3.90
CA LEU A 67 1.06 -9.32 -5.31
C LEU A 67 2.13 -10.25 -5.91
N GLN A 68 3.28 -10.36 -5.25
CA GLN A 68 4.37 -11.22 -5.71
C GLN A 68 3.95 -12.70 -5.75
N SER A 69 3.26 -13.17 -4.72
CA SER A 69 2.76 -14.55 -4.66
C SER A 69 1.73 -14.86 -5.76
N ALA A 70 0.82 -13.92 -6.03
CA ALA A 70 -0.27 -14.10 -6.99
C ALA A 70 0.19 -13.98 -8.45
N THR A 71 1.21 -13.16 -8.72
CA THR A 71 1.66 -12.87 -10.10
C THR A 71 2.93 -13.59 -10.49
N GLY A 72 3.71 -14.06 -9.52
CA GLY A 72 5.07 -14.57 -9.74
C GLY A 72 6.09 -13.48 -10.11
N MET A 73 5.70 -12.20 -10.05
CA MET A 73 6.54 -11.05 -10.36
C MET A 73 6.78 -10.26 -9.08
N THR A 74 7.97 -9.66 -8.94
CA THR A 74 8.17 -8.64 -7.90
C THR A 74 7.24 -7.44 -8.15
N GLN A 75 6.95 -6.66 -7.11
CA GLN A 75 6.15 -5.43 -7.27
C GLN A 75 6.79 -4.47 -8.27
N GLU A 76 8.11 -4.37 -8.26
CA GLU A 76 8.85 -3.53 -9.20
C GLU A 76 8.66 -4.00 -10.64
N GLU A 77 8.87 -5.29 -10.94
CA GLU A 77 8.65 -5.86 -12.28
C GLU A 77 7.20 -5.67 -12.74
N TYR A 78 6.24 -5.91 -11.85
CA TYR A 78 4.83 -5.71 -12.16
C TYR A 78 4.51 -4.25 -12.46
N CYS A 79 4.96 -3.33 -11.62
CA CYS A 79 4.74 -1.89 -11.84
C CYS A 79 5.51 -1.39 -13.06
N ARG A 80 6.74 -1.87 -13.29
CA ARG A 80 7.52 -1.52 -14.47
C ARG A 80 6.73 -1.81 -15.74
N THR A 81 6.28 -3.05 -15.90
CA THR A 81 5.60 -3.49 -17.11
C THR A 81 4.20 -2.91 -17.29
N ARG A 82 3.47 -2.66 -16.22
CA ARG A 82 2.05 -2.25 -16.27
C ARG A 82 1.81 -0.75 -16.18
N LEU A 83 2.71 -0.03 -15.53
CA LEU A 83 2.55 1.40 -15.24
C LEU A 83 3.76 2.23 -15.67
N PHE A 84 4.97 1.89 -15.19
CA PHE A 84 6.12 2.78 -15.30
C PHE A 84 6.56 2.97 -16.75
N ASP A 85 6.76 1.89 -17.50
CA ASP A 85 7.18 1.96 -18.91
C ASP A 85 6.11 2.67 -19.77
N PRO A 86 4.81 2.31 -19.69
CA PRO A 86 3.76 3.05 -20.42
C PRO A 86 3.68 4.54 -20.07
N MET A 87 4.01 4.91 -18.83
CA MET A 87 3.98 6.29 -18.37
C MET A 87 5.28 7.05 -18.63
N GLY A 88 6.34 6.39 -19.07
CA GLY A 88 7.67 6.97 -19.22
C GLY A 88 8.31 7.38 -17.89
N ILE A 89 8.03 6.64 -16.82
CA ILE A 89 8.69 6.82 -15.52
C ILE A 89 10.15 6.37 -15.65
N SER A 90 11.06 7.12 -15.02
CA SER A 90 12.50 6.89 -15.07
C SER A 90 12.87 5.43 -14.71
N GLU A 91 13.84 4.88 -15.44
CA GLU A 91 14.45 3.59 -15.12
C GLU A 91 15.18 3.60 -13.76
N GLU A 92 15.49 4.78 -13.24
CA GLU A 92 16.09 4.96 -11.90
C GLU A 92 15.08 4.78 -10.76
N ALA A 93 13.76 4.69 -11.04
CA ALA A 93 12.78 4.38 -10.03
C ALA A 93 12.92 2.91 -9.60
N TYR A 94 12.95 2.67 -8.28
CA TYR A 94 13.10 1.33 -7.71
C TYR A 94 12.44 1.21 -6.34
N TRP A 95 12.27 -0.02 -5.86
CA TRP A 95 11.87 -0.30 -4.49
C TRP A 95 13.02 -0.85 -3.65
N HIS A 96 13.11 -0.40 -2.41
CA HIS A 96 13.81 -1.17 -1.39
C HIS A 96 13.06 -2.47 -1.13
N THR A 97 13.79 -3.53 -0.75
CA THR A 97 13.19 -4.85 -0.46
C THR A 97 13.47 -5.28 0.98
N ASP A 98 12.63 -6.18 1.46
CA ASP A 98 12.90 -6.93 2.67
C ASP A 98 14.00 -8.01 2.44
N PRO A 99 14.42 -8.73 3.49
CA PRO A 99 15.42 -9.80 3.36
C PRO A 99 15.01 -10.96 2.43
N GLN A 100 13.71 -11.13 2.12
CA GLN A 100 13.19 -12.13 1.20
C GLN A 100 13.08 -11.64 -0.25
N GLY A 101 13.45 -10.39 -0.52
CA GLY A 101 13.31 -9.77 -1.85
C GLY A 101 11.90 -9.29 -2.18
N ILE A 102 11.01 -9.20 -1.18
CA ILE A 102 9.69 -8.60 -1.32
C ILE A 102 9.83 -7.08 -1.23
N ALA A 103 9.23 -6.34 -2.14
CA ALA A 103 9.27 -4.88 -2.11
C ALA A 103 8.68 -4.32 -0.81
N ASP A 104 9.37 -3.36 -0.18
CA ASP A 104 8.85 -2.61 0.98
C ASP A 104 7.67 -1.76 0.53
N GLY A 105 6.48 -2.37 0.55
CA GLY A 105 5.25 -1.77 0.03
C GLY A 105 4.80 -0.54 0.79
N GLY A 106 5.22 -0.40 2.03
CA GLY A 106 4.80 0.70 2.90
C GLY A 106 5.52 2.02 2.62
N ASN A 107 6.79 1.97 2.25
CA ASN A 107 7.62 3.17 2.11
C ASN A 107 8.92 2.98 1.29
N GLY A 108 9.05 1.89 0.58
CA GLY A 108 10.30 1.52 -0.09
C GLY A 108 10.50 2.13 -1.48
N LEU A 109 9.50 2.79 -2.08
CA LEU A 109 9.60 3.35 -3.42
C LEU A 109 10.49 4.59 -3.45
N VAL A 110 11.53 4.53 -4.29
CA VAL A 110 12.37 5.67 -4.66
C VAL A 110 11.97 6.14 -6.06
N ILE A 111 11.51 7.36 -6.18
CA ILE A 111 10.96 7.91 -7.41
C ILE A 111 11.20 9.42 -7.48
N THR A 112 11.36 9.99 -8.67
CA THR A 112 11.48 11.44 -8.83
C THR A 112 10.15 12.14 -8.55
N SER A 113 10.19 13.39 -8.09
CA SER A 113 8.97 14.19 -7.89
C SER A 113 8.14 14.36 -9.18
N ARG A 114 8.81 14.41 -10.34
CA ARG A 114 8.16 14.49 -11.65
C ARG A 114 7.40 13.21 -11.96
N ASP A 115 7.98 12.07 -11.67
CA ASP A 115 7.35 10.77 -11.92
C ASP A 115 6.22 10.50 -10.93
N ALA A 116 6.37 10.92 -9.67
CA ALA A 116 5.26 10.90 -8.71
C ALA A 116 4.08 11.77 -9.19
N ALA A 117 4.36 12.96 -9.78
CA ALA A 117 3.32 13.80 -10.36
C ALA A 117 2.63 13.14 -11.57
N ARG A 118 3.34 12.35 -12.39
CA ARG A 118 2.72 11.56 -13.47
C ARG A 118 1.72 10.54 -12.93
N PHE A 119 2.06 9.87 -11.82
CA PHE A 119 1.13 8.95 -11.16
C PHE A 119 -0.13 9.69 -10.66
N GLY A 120 0.04 10.85 -10.03
CA GLY A 120 -1.10 11.70 -9.65
C GLY A 120 -1.95 12.11 -10.87
N GLN A 121 -1.32 12.49 -11.97
CA GLN A 121 -2.02 12.85 -13.21
C GLN A 121 -2.78 11.67 -13.83
N LEU A 122 -2.25 10.44 -13.75
CA LEU A 122 -2.96 9.22 -14.17
C LEU A 122 -4.30 9.08 -13.42
N TYR A 123 -4.29 9.26 -12.10
CA TYR A 123 -5.50 9.18 -11.28
C TYR A 123 -6.48 10.34 -11.59
N LEU A 124 -5.98 11.56 -11.77
CA LEU A 124 -6.81 12.71 -12.17
C LEU A 124 -7.49 12.49 -13.54
N ASN A 125 -6.87 11.73 -14.42
CA ASN A 125 -7.41 11.35 -15.74
C ASN A 125 -8.23 10.04 -15.69
N GLY A 126 -8.73 9.62 -14.54
CA GLY A 126 -9.52 8.40 -14.39
C GLY A 126 -8.79 7.13 -14.83
N GLY A 127 -7.48 7.06 -14.60
CA GLY A 127 -6.65 5.91 -14.93
C GLY A 127 -6.18 5.85 -16.39
N THR A 128 -6.42 6.91 -17.18
CA THR A 128 -6.02 6.99 -18.59
C THR A 128 -4.70 7.76 -18.74
N TRP A 129 -3.78 7.21 -19.52
CA TRP A 129 -2.50 7.84 -19.87
C TRP A 129 -2.26 7.77 -21.39
N ASN A 130 -2.03 8.92 -22.02
CA ASN A 130 -1.83 9.03 -23.47
C ASN A 130 -2.88 8.26 -24.31
N GLY A 131 -4.14 8.27 -23.87
CA GLY A 131 -5.26 7.58 -24.54
C GLY A 131 -5.37 6.09 -24.22
N GLN A 132 -4.49 5.52 -23.40
CA GLN A 132 -4.55 4.14 -22.94
C GLN A 132 -5.07 4.06 -21.50
N GLN A 133 -6.05 3.19 -21.25
CA GLN A 133 -6.51 2.90 -19.89
C GLN A 133 -5.51 1.97 -19.21
N LEU A 134 -4.73 2.49 -18.25
CA LEU A 134 -3.74 1.73 -17.48
C LEU A 134 -4.32 1.20 -16.16
N VAL A 135 -5.19 1.98 -15.53
CA VAL A 135 -5.92 1.60 -14.31
C VAL A 135 -7.41 1.70 -14.61
N PRO A 136 -8.24 0.70 -14.32
CA PRO A 136 -9.68 0.78 -14.55
C PRO A 136 -10.30 2.01 -13.88
N ALA A 137 -11.21 2.70 -14.58
CA ALA A 137 -11.79 3.95 -14.08
C ALA A 137 -12.64 3.74 -12.81
N ASP A 138 -13.37 2.63 -12.73
CA ASP A 138 -14.13 2.22 -11.55
C ASP A 138 -13.20 1.94 -10.35
N TRP A 139 -12.01 1.38 -10.60
CA TRP A 139 -11.01 1.22 -9.53
C TRP A 139 -10.46 2.56 -9.05
N VAL A 140 -10.20 3.52 -9.95
CA VAL A 140 -9.78 4.88 -9.56
C VAL A 140 -10.83 5.52 -8.67
N GLU A 141 -12.10 5.46 -9.06
CA GLU A 141 -13.22 5.99 -8.28
C GLU A 141 -13.34 5.28 -6.92
N GLU A 142 -13.37 3.95 -6.91
CA GLU A 142 -13.53 3.17 -5.69
C GLU A 142 -12.36 3.37 -4.73
N SER A 143 -11.11 3.31 -5.22
CA SER A 143 -9.92 3.39 -4.37
C SER A 143 -9.72 4.77 -3.74
N THR A 144 -10.14 5.83 -4.40
CA THR A 144 -10.06 7.21 -3.90
C THR A 144 -11.33 7.68 -3.17
N SER A 145 -12.38 6.85 -3.11
CA SER A 145 -13.58 7.12 -2.34
C SER A 145 -13.41 6.74 -0.87
N ARG A 146 -14.30 7.29 -0.02
CA ARG A 146 -14.33 6.95 1.41
C ARG A 146 -14.73 5.51 1.62
N GLN A 147 -13.84 4.69 2.15
CA GLN A 147 -14.11 3.31 2.56
C GLN A 147 -14.37 3.19 4.08
N ASN A 148 -13.75 4.05 4.88
CA ASN A 148 -13.99 4.15 6.32
C ASN A 148 -13.69 5.57 6.85
N GLY A 149 -13.84 5.77 8.16
CA GLY A 149 -13.64 7.06 8.82
C GLY A 149 -12.18 7.46 9.03
N GLY A 150 -11.21 6.65 8.57
CA GLY A 150 -9.80 6.90 8.85
C GLY A 150 -9.53 6.96 10.37
N PRO A 151 -8.57 7.78 10.82
CA PRO A 151 -8.25 7.92 12.24
C PRO A 151 -9.34 8.63 13.07
N GLY A 152 -10.44 9.08 12.45
CA GLY A 152 -11.54 9.72 13.15
C GLY A 152 -11.30 11.16 13.58
N ASP A 153 -10.25 11.78 13.06
CA ASP A 153 -9.88 13.17 13.33
C ASP A 153 -10.11 14.08 12.10
N ALA A 154 -9.65 15.33 12.19
CA ALA A 154 -9.78 16.31 11.11
C ALA A 154 -8.96 15.98 9.84
N THR A 155 -8.19 14.88 9.84
CA THR A 155 -7.38 14.48 8.67
C THR A 155 -8.21 13.82 7.56
N GLY A 156 -9.46 13.42 7.84
CA GLY A 156 -10.43 12.93 6.87
C GLY A 156 -10.69 11.43 6.96
N ALA A 157 -11.11 10.86 5.85
CA ALA A 157 -11.43 9.45 5.67
C ALA A 157 -10.27 8.69 5.02
N TYR A 158 -10.43 7.36 4.86
CA TYR A 158 -9.46 6.51 4.18
C TYR A 158 -10.13 5.69 3.08
N GLY A 159 -9.47 5.64 1.92
CA GLY A 159 -9.84 4.83 0.77
C GLY A 159 -9.02 3.53 0.72
N TYR A 160 -8.67 3.06 -0.49
CA TYR A 160 -7.73 1.95 -0.67
C TYR A 160 -6.30 2.52 -0.77
N GLN A 161 -5.62 2.62 0.36
CA GLN A 161 -4.29 3.24 0.50
C GLN A 161 -4.26 4.74 0.15
N TRP A 162 -5.42 5.42 0.18
CA TRP A 162 -5.55 6.85 -0.05
C TRP A 162 -6.10 7.57 1.18
N TRP A 163 -5.44 8.65 1.56
CA TRP A 163 -6.02 9.61 2.49
C TRP A 163 -7.04 10.47 1.74
N VAL A 164 -8.29 10.41 2.16
CA VAL A 164 -9.41 11.09 1.50
C VAL A 164 -9.87 12.27 2.35
N ARG A 165 -9.74 13.48 1.82
CA ARG A 165 -10.31 14.68 2.44
C ARG A 165 -11.69 14.94 1.84
N THR A 166 -12.68 15.11 2.70
CA THR A 166 -14.06 15.48 2.35
C THR A 166 -14.30 16.95 2.61
#